data_5896970e0d00621aea07fae320caae8e
#
_entry.id   5896970e0d00621aea07fae320caae8e
#
_cell.length_a   1.000
_cell.length_b   1.000
_cell.length_c   1.000
_cell.angle_alpha   90.00
_cell.angle_beta   90.00
_cell.angle_gamma   90.00
#
_symmetry.space_group_name_H-M   'P 1'
#
loop_
_entity.id
_entity.type
_entity.pdbx_description
1 polymer ?
#
loop_
_entity_poly.entity_id
_entity_poly.type
_entity_poly.pdbx_seq_one_letter_code
_entity_poly.pdbx_strand_id
1 'polypeptide(L)'
;MSQNVFDVAKERFFRYTEKLQLNQRYPGASMPEHLTEPDRSIETRISLKRDDGSVLVCRGYRVQFNDDRGPYKGGIRFHPAVSLNEVKALAFWMYMKTALLDIPFGGAKGGVAVDYPSLSLAEKERLTKRYATILVDVIGSERDIPAPDVNTSSQEMAWIMDAW
;
A
#
# COMPACT_ATOMS: atom_id res chain seq x y z
N MET A 1 22.04 -12.19 2.26
CA MET A 1 21.12 -11.13 1.76
C MET A 1 19.72 -11.63 1.99
N SER A 2 18.87 -10.91 2.73
CA SER A 2 17.47 -11.31 2.92
C SER A 2 16.77 -11.25 1.55
N GLN A 3 16.10 -12.32 1.18
CA GLN A 3 15.35 -12.41 -0.07
C GLN A 3 14.26 -11.30 -0.06
N ASN A 4 14.12 -10.57 -1.15
CA ASN A 4 13.10 -9.53 -1.29
C ASN A 4 11.70 -10.14 -1.19
N VAL A 5 10.89 -9.67 -0.26
CA VAL A 5 9.55 -10.24 0.02
C VAL A 5 8.64 -10.17 -1.21
N PHE A 6 8.76 -9.12 -2.02
CA PHE A 6 7.98 -8.99 -3.25
C PHE A 6 8.42 -10.00 -4.31
N ASP A 7 9.72 -10.24 -4.47
CA ASP A 7 10.23 -11.25 -5.42
C ASP A 7 9.76 -12.65 -5.04
N VAL A 8 9.74 -12.97 -3.74
CA VAL A 8 9.17 -14.25 -3.24
C VAL A 8 7.68 -14.38 -3.60
N ALA A 9 6.91 -13.30 -3.46
CA ALA A 9 5.49 -13.31 -3.82
C ALA A 9 5.31 -13.54 -5.33
N LYS A 10 6.11 -12.88 -6.17
CA LYS A 10 6.10 -13.05 -7.64
C LYS A 10 6.48 -14.48 -8.04
N GLU A 11 7.57 -15.03 -7.50
CA GLU A 11 7.99 -16.41 -7.78
C GLU A 11 6.89 -17.43 -7.47
N ARG A 12 6.21 -17.29 -6.34
CA ARG A 12 5.09 -18.16 -5.98
C ARG A 12 3.95 -18.05 -7.00
N PHE A 13 3.62 -16.83 -7.40
CA PHE A 13 2.57 -16.59 -8.37
C PHE A 13 2.93 -17.20 -9.73
N PHE A 14 4.13 -17.02 -10.24
CA PHE A 14 4.58 -17.60 -11.50
C PHE A 14 4.44 -19.13 -11.54
N ARG A 15 4.71 -19.83 -10.45
CA ARG A 15 4.48 -21.28 -10.35
C ARG A 15 3.00 -21.66 -10.54
N TYR A 16 2.06 -20.80 -10.12
CA TYR A 16 0.64 -21.02 -10.35
C TYR A 16 0.23 -20.68 -11.78
N THR A 17 0.78 -19.64 -12.37
CA THR A 17 0.48 -19.26 -13.76
C THR A 17 0.89 -20.34 -14.75
N GLU A 18 2.02 -21.03 -14.51
CA GLU A 18 2.45 -22.20 -15.28
C GLU A 18 1.44 -23.35 -15.18
N LYS A 19 1.01 -23.70 -13.95
CA LYS A 19 0.00 -24.75 -13.74
C LYS A 19 -1.34 -24.43 -14.39
N LEU A 20 -1.73 -23.16 -14.42
CA LEU A 20 -2.96 -22.68 -15.04
C LEU A 20 -2.82 -22.47 -16.55
N GLN A 21 -1.62 -22.62 -17.10
CA GLN A 21 -1.29 -22.42 -18.51
C GLN A 21 -1.75 -21.04 -19.03
N LEU A 22 -1.54 -19.97 -18.23
CA LEU A 22 -2.07 -18.65 -18.55
C LEU A 22 -1.58 -18.12 -19.90
N ASN A 23 -0.31 -18.33 -20.26
CA ASN A 23 0.23 -17.91 -21.55
C ASN A 23 -0.41 -18.63 -22.75
N GLN A 24 -0.89 -19.88 -22.54
CA GLN A 24 -1.62 -20.63 -23.58
C GLN A 24 -3.08 -20.21 -23.67
N ARG A 25 -3.70 -19.89 -22.52
CA ARG A 25 -5.09 -19.43 -22.47
C ARG A 25 -5.25 -18.01 -23.02
N TYR A 26 -4.22 -17.17 -22.85
CA TYR A 26 -4.22 -15.76 -23.25
C TYR A 26 -2.97 -15.44 -24.07
N PRO A 27 -2.87 -15.97 -25.30
CA PRO A 27 -1.67 -15.82 -26.13
C PRO A 27 -1.45 -14.34 -26.49
N GLY A 28 -0.20 -13.88 -26.30
CA GLY A 28 0.20 -12.50 -26.58
C GLY A 28 -0.17 -11.45 -25.54
N ALA A 29 -0.85 -11.84 -24.45
CA ALA A 29 -1.29 -10.88 -23.41
C ALA A 29 -0.25 -10.67 -22.29
N SER A 30 0.85 -11.44 -22.23
CA SER A 30 1.84 -11.39 -21.14
C SER A 30 1.19 -11.35 -19.75
N MET A 31 0.15 -12.16 -19.56
CA MET A 31 -0.70 -12.11 -18.37
C MET A 31 0.07 -12.28 -17.04
N PRO A 32 1.07 -13.19 -16.93
CA PRO A 32 1.82 -13.32 -15.67
C PRO A 32 2.56 -12.04 -15.29
N GLU A 33 3.19 -11.38 -16.26
CA GLU A 33 3.93 -10.14 -16.07
C GLU A 33 2.97 -9.00 -15.72
N HIS A 34 1.89 -8.85 -16.48
CA HIS A 34 0.85 -7.84 -16.22
C HIS A 34 0.28 -7.95 -14.79
N LEU A 35 -0.01 -9.18 -14.35
CA LEU A 35 -0.58 -9.42 -13.02
C LEU A 35 0.44 -9.32 -11.87
N THR A 36 1.72 -9.14 -12.13
CA THR A 36 2.77 -9.08 -11.11
C THR A 36 3.51 -7.75 -11.03
N GLU A 37 3.17 -6.78 -11.88
CA GLU A 37 3.73 -5.43 -11.80
C GLU A 37 2.66 -4.44 -11.29
N PRO A 38 2.99 -3.54 -10.36
CA PRO A 38 2.06 -2.54 -9.88
C PRO A 38 1.87 -1.41 -10.89
N ASP A 39 0.64 -0.90 -11.02
CA ASP A 39 0.33 0.24 -11.87
C ASP A 39 1.08 1.50 -11.45
N ARG A 40 1.22 1.70 -10.12
CA ARG A 40 1.92 2.86 -9.57
C ARG A 40 2.56 2.56 -8.22
N SER A 41 3.78 3.05 -8.05
CA SER A 41 4.48 3.07 -6.76
C SER A 41 4.87 4.50 -6.41
N ILE A 42 4.40 4.98 -5.25
CA ILE A 42 4.70 6.31 -4.74
C ILE A 42 5.62 6.14 -3.53
N GLU A 43 6.75 6.82 -3.56
CA GLU A 43 7.64 6.97 -2.43
C GLU A 43 7.79 8.44 -2.10
N THR A 44 7.67 8.80 -0.83
CA THR A 44 7.73 10.19 -0.40
C THR A 44 8.51 10.37 0.89
N ARG A 45 9.09 11.56 1.06
CA ARG A 45 9.64 12.02 2.33
C ARG A 45 8.56 12.74 3.12
N ILE A 46 8.38 12.35 4.38
CA ILE A 46 7.51 13.01 5.34
C ILE A 46 8.37 13.67 6.41
N SER A 47 8.21 14.96 6.60
CA SER A 47 8.84 15.70 7.70
C SER A 47 7.79 16.02 8.75
N LEU A 48 7.96 15.47 9.96
CA LEU A 48 7.09 15.64 11.11
C LEU A 48 7.75 16.54 12.13
N LYS A 49 7.14 17.68 12.46
CA LYS A 49 7.53 18.49 13.62
C LYS A 49 7.06 17.80 14.90
N ARG A 50 8.00 17.49 15.79
CA ARG A 50 7.75 16.88 17.09
C ARG A 50 7.31 17.90 18.13
N ASP A 51 6.79 17.41 19.27
CA ASP A 51 6.33 18.26 20.36
C ASP A 51 7.50 18.98 21.05
N ASP A 52 8.70 18.42 21.03
CA ASP A 52 9.94 19.03 21.53
C ASP A 52 10.57 20.05 20.56
N GLY A 53 9.92 20.30 19.41
CA GLY A 53 10.39 21.22 18.38
C GLY A 53 11.36 20.62 17.36
N SER A 54 11.85 19.41 17.58
CA SER A 54 12.68 18.68 16.60
C SER A 54 11.90 18.26 15.36
N VAL A 55 12.60 17.81 14.33
CA VAL A 55 11.99 17.30 13.10
C VAL A 55 12.38 15.84 12.88
N LEU A 56 11.36 14.96 12.85
CA LEU A 56 11.51 13.59 12.44
C LEU A 56 11.28 13.47 10.94
N VAL A 57 12.20 12.82 10.22
CA VAL A 57 12.07 12.55 8.78
C VAL A 57 11.79 11.07 8.57
N CYS A 58 10.65 10.76 7.94
CA CYS A 58 10.20 9.40 7.64
C CYS A 58 10.08 9.18 6.14
N ARG A 59 10.06 7.91 5.71
CA ARG A 59 9.66 7.50 4.37
C ARG A 59 8.20 7.03 4.40
N GLY A 60 7.40 7.55 3.47
CA GLY A 60 6.04 7.12 3.22
C GLY A 60 5.92 6.45 1.86
N TYR A 61 5.03 5.47 1.75
CA TYR A 61 4.82 4.66 0.56
C TYR A 61 3.32 4.49 0.30
N ARG A 62 2.91 4.53 -0.97
CA ARG A 62 1.62 4.03 -1.45
C ARG A 62 1.85 3.27 -2.74
N VAL A 63 1.38 2.03 -2.82
CA VAL A 63 1.40 1.21 -4.02
C VAL A 63 -0.03 0.94 -4.44
N GLN A 64 -0.38 1.34 -5.64
CA GLN A 64 -1.59 1.02 -6.38
C GLN A 64 -1.20 -0.11 -7.31
N PHE A 65 -1.74 -1.32 -7.03
CA PHE A 65 -1.23 -2.51 -7.68
C PHE A 65 -1.96 -2.83 -8.98
N ASN A 66 -3.29 -2.89 -8.93
CA ASN A 66 -4.12 -3.15 -10.09
C ASN A 66 -5.56 -2.73 -9.78
N ASP A 67 -6.26 -2.10 -10.74
CA ASP A 67 -7.64 -1.61 -10.62
C ASP A 67 -8.60 -2.20 -11.66
N ASP A 68 -8.21 -3.28 -12.37
CA ASP A 68 -9.05 -3.95 -13.37
C ASP A 68 -10.44 -4.37 -12.83
N ARG A 69 -10.56 -4.57 -11.52
CA ARG A 69 -11.79 -4.99 -10.83
C ARG A 69 -12.54 -3.85 -10.14
N GLY A 70 -12.01 -2.65 -10.15
CA GLY A 70 -12.55 -1.47 -9.47
C GLY A 70 -11.51 -0.70 -8.65
N PRO A 71 -11.91 0.33 -7.91
CA PRO A 71 -11.00 1.21 -7.20
C PRO A 71 -9.96 0.46 -6.38
N TYR A 72 -8.72 0.97 -6.35
CA TYR A 72 -7.69 0.41 -5.48
C TYR A 72 -8.16 0.41 -4.04
N LYS A 73 -7.87 -0.66 -3.29
CA LYS A 73 -8.23 -0.76 -1.89
C LYS A 73 -7.13 -1.42 -1.07
N GLY A 74 -6.74 -0.79 0.04
CA GLY A 74 -5.75 -1.39 0.93
C GLY A 74 -5.41 -0.57 2.16
N GLY A 75 -4.91 -1.27 3.20
CA GLY A 75 -4.56 -0.69 4.48
C GLY A 75 -3.35 0.22 4.44
N ILE A 76 -3.21 1.06 5.46
CA ILE A 76 -2.04 1.88 5.74
C ILE A 76 -1.39 1.35 7.02
N ARG A 77 -0.09 1.02 6.94
CA ARG A 77 0.71 0.48 8.04
C ARG A 77 1.73 1.49 8.53
N PHE A 78 1.78 1.73 9.83
CA PHE A 78 2.82 2.55 10.44
C PHE A 78 3.73 1.68 11.29
N HIS A 79 4.95 1.39 10.77
CA HIS A 79 5.90 0.52 11.46
C HIS A 79 7.33 0.80 10.98
N PRO A 80 8.36 0.69 11.84
CA PRO A 80 9.76 1.01 11.47
C PRO A 80 10.30 0.17 10.30
N ALA A 81 9.85 -1.08 10.19
CA ALA A 81 10.30 -2.00 9.14
C ALA A 81 9.62 -1.81 7.77
N VAL A 82 8.66 -0.87 7.65
CA VAL A 82 7.98 -0.61 6.38
C VAL A 82 8.98 -0.21 5.31
N SER A 83 8.91 -0.90 4.17
CA SER A 83 9.72 -0.64 2.98
C SER A 83 8.87 -0.70 1.71
N LEU A 84 9.38 -0.13 0.62
CA LEU A 84 8.68 -0.19 -0.67
C LEU A 84 8.40 -1.62 -1.11
N ASN A 85 9.36 -2.54 -0.91
CA ASN A 85 9.21 -3.95 -1.30
C ASN A 85 8.15 -4.68 -0.47
N GLU A 86 8.07 -4.40 0.84
CA GLU A 86 7.00 -4.92 1.69
C GLU A 86 5.63 -4.38 1.23
N VAL A 87 5.55 -3.07 0.97
CA VAL A 87 4.30 -2.44 0.53
C VAL A 87 3.84 -2.99 -0.83
N LYS A 88 4.77 -3.24 -1.78
CA LYS A 88 4.47 -3.90 -3.06
C LYS A 88 3.91 -5.31 -2.85
N ALA A 89 4.56 -6.12 -2.03
CA ALA A 89 4.09 -7.48 -1.73
C ALA A 89 2.69 -7.47 -1.11
N LEU A 90 2.44 -6.58 -0.16
CA LEU A 90 1.15 -6.47 0.50
C LEU A 90 0.06 -5.92 -0.42
N ALA A 91 0.36 -4.99 -1.32
CA ALA A 91 -0.57 -4.49 -2.33
C ALA A 91 -0.96 -5.60 -3.33
N PHE A 92 0.01 -6.41 -3.77
CA PHE A 92 -0.23 -7.60 -4.57
C PHE A 92 -1.18 -8.58 -3.88
N TRP A 93 -0.94 -8.89 -2.59
CA TRP A 93 -1.83 -9.77 -1.84
C TRP A 93 -3.23 -9.17 -1.63
N MET A 94 -3.36 -7.85 -1.51
CA MET A 94 -4.67 -7.20 -1.45
C MET A 94 -5.44 -7.39 -2.75
N TYR A 95 -4.80 -7.19 -3.90
CA TYR A 95 -5.38 -7.43 -5.22
C TYR A 95 -5.84 -8.89 -5.38
N MET A 96 -4.98 -9.85 -5.02
CA MET A 96 -5.36 -11.28 -5.06
C MET A 96 -6.52 -11.60 -4.12
N LYS A 97 -6.54 -10.99 -2.94
CA LYS A 97 -7.61 -11.19 -1.95
C LYS A 97 -8.96 -10.67 -2.43
N THR A 98 -9.01 -9.47 -3.02
CA THR A 98 -10.23 -8.89 -3.56
C THR A 98 -10.78 -9.73 -4.73
N ALA A 99 -9.88 -10.21 -5.59
CA ALA A 99 -10.23 -11.11 -6.69
C ALA A 99 -10.78 -12.46 -6.17
N LEU A 100 -10.14 -13.05 -5.16
CA LEU A 100 -10.58 -14.33 -4.57
C LEU A 100 -11.97 -14.23 -3.93
N LEU A 101 -12.27 -13.09 -3.32
CA LEU A 101 -13.56 -12.83 -2.66
C LEU A 101 -14.63 -12.31 -3.63
N ASP A 102 -14.29 -12.16 -4.90
CA ASP A 102 -15.16 -11.63 -5.97
C ASP A 102 -15.81 -10.29 -5.61
N ILE A 103 -15.07 -9.40 -4.97
CA ILE A 103 -15.52 -8.05 -4.65
C ILE A 103 -14.99 -7.04 -5.67
N PRO A 104 -15.75 -5.95 -6.00
CA PRO A 104 -15.43 -5.02 -7.07
C PRO A 104 -14.38 -3.98 -6.64
N PHE A 105 -13.22 -4.45 -6.22
CA PHE A 105 -12.09 -3.61 -5.83
C PHE A 105 -10.78 -4.15 -6.39
N GLY A 106 -9.90 -3.25 -6.68
CA GLY A 106 -8.50 -3.52 -6.94
C GLY A 106 -7.68 -3.73 -5.68
N GLY A 107 -6.36 -3.61 -5.80
CA GLY A 107 -5.44 -3.79 -4.69
C GLY A 107 -4.51 -2.60 -4.49
N ALA A 108 -4.36 -2.16 -3.24
CA ALA A 108 -3.37 -1.18 -2.83
C ALA A 108 -2.79 -1.49 -1.45
N LYS A 109 -1.70 -0.82 -1.14
CA LYS A 109 -1.13 -0.79 0.21
C LYS A 109 -0.40 0.51 0.43
N GLY A 110 -0.45 1.02 1.66
CA GLY A 110 0.33 2.17 2.09
C GLY A 110 1.10 1.88 3.38
N GLY A 111 2.03 2.76 3.69
CA GLY A 111 2.72 2.71 4.96
C GLY A 111 3.72 3.83 5.17
N VAL A 112 4.12 4.00 6.42
CA VAL A 112 5.17 4.93 6.82
C VAL A 112 6.17 4.20 7.69
N ALA A 113 7.45 4.35 7.37
CA ALA A 113 8.55 3.80 8.17
C ALA A 113 8.78 4.68 9.40
N VAL A 114 8.12 4.34 10.51
CA VAL A 114 8.14 5.13 11.75
C VAL A 114 7.86 4.26 12.98
N ASP A 115 8.49 4.57 14.09
CA ASP A 115 8.13 4.01 15.41
C ASP A 115 6.87 4.72 15.94
N TYR A 116 5.72 4.32 15.40
CA TYR A 116 4.43 4.95 15.68
C TYR A 116 4.00 4.89 17.15
N PRO A 117 4.23 3.79 17.90
CA PRO A 117 3.94 3.74 19.32
C PRO A 117 4.66 4.81 20.15
N SER A 118 5.86 5.21 19.76
CA SER A 118 6.65 6.23 20.47
C SER A 118 6.15 7.67 20.29
N LEU A 119 5.25 7.91 19.35
CA LEU A 119 4.72 9.23 19.05
C LEU A 119 3.60 9.61 20.02
N SER A 120 3.52 10.90 20.37
CA SER A 120 2.37 11.45 21.08
C SER A 120 1.11 11.42 20.21
N LEU A 121 -0.07 11.59 20.81
CA LEU A 121 -1.32 11.63 20.06
C LEU A 121 -1.34 12.76 19.02
N ALA A 122 -0.83 13.95 19.39
CA ALA A 122 -0.73 15.08 18.50
C ALA A 122 0.28 14.85 17.35
N GLU A 123 1.39 14.18 17.63
CA GLU A 123 2.35 13.78 16.60
C GLU A 123 1.76 12.76 15.62
N LYS A 124 0.99 11.77 16.13
CA LYS A 124 0.27 10.78 15.32
C LYS A 124 -0.72 11.43 14.37
N GLU A 125 -1.50 12.38 14.86
CA GLU A 125 -2.44 13.15 14.05
C GLU A 125 -1.71 13.93 12.95
N ARG A 126 -0.68 14.70 13.32
CA ARG A 126 0.12 15.48 12.35
C ARG A 126 0.76 14.60 11.27
N LEU A 127 1.32 13.44 11.67
CA LEU A 127 1.92 12.49 10.73
C LEU A 127 0.89 11.96 9.74
N THR A 128 -0.27 11.53 10.25
CA THR A 128 -1.34 10.94 9.46
C THR A 128 -1.92 11.95 8.48
N LYS A 129 -2.23 13.17 8.94
CA LYS A 129 -2.72 14.26 8.07
C LYS A 129 -1.68 14.66 7.03
N ARG A 130 -0.40 14.71 7.40
CA ARG A 130 0.66 15.01 6.43
C ARG A 130 0.80 13.94 5.35
N TYR A 131 0.70 12.67 5.73
CA TYR A 131 0.69 11.55 4.78
C TYR A 131 -0.52 11.63 3.85
N ALA A 132 -1.72 11.91 4.37
CA ALA A 132 -2.94 12.07 3.58
C ALA A 132 -2.82 13.23 2.58
N THR A 133 -2.36 14.40 3.02
CA THR A 133 -2.15 15.58 2.16
C THR A 133 -1.22 15.30 0.98
N ILE A 134 -0.17 14.49 1.19
CA ILE A 134 0.77 14.12 0.11
C ILE A 134 0.07 13.21 -0.94
N LEU A 135 -0.92 12.44 -0.51
CA LEU A 135 -1.63 11.49 -1.36
C LEU A 135 -2.99 12.01 -1.87
N VAL A 136 -3.35 13.26 -1.60
CA VAL A 136 -4.69 13.82 -1.89
C VAL A 136 -5.14 13.63 -3.33
N ASP A 137 -4.22 13.72 -4.29
CA ASP A 137 -4.53 13.58 -5.71
C ASP A 137 -4.75 12.14 -6.17
N VAL A 138 -4.39 11.16 -5.34
CA VAL A 138 -4.42 9.74 -5.72
C VAL A 138 -5.37 8.89 -4.88
N ILE A 139 -5.66 9.28 -3.63
CA ILE A 139 -6.65 8.59 -2.78
C ILE A 139 -8.05 9.17 -2.99
N GLY A 140 -9.08 8.43 -2.61
CA GLY A 140 -10.49 8.85 -2.71
C GLY A 140 -11.42 7.67 -2.89
N SER A 141 -12.74 7.90 -2.67
CA SER A 141 -13.77 6.86 -2.69
C SER A 141 -13.88 6.11 -4.03
N GLU A 142 -13.61 6.79 -5.14
CA GLU A 142 -13.72 6.25 -6.50
C GLU A 142 -12.37 5.90 -7.13
N ARG A 143 -11.26 6.06 -6.42
CA ARG A 143 -9.92 5.87 -6.96
C ARG A 143 -9.10 4.88 -6.15
N ASP A 144 -8.84 5.22 -4.88
CA ASP A 144 -7.99 4.44 -3.99
C ASP A 144 -8.45 4.63 -2.55
N ILE A 145 -8.98 3.57 -1.95
CA ILE A 145 -9.66 3.60 -0.67
C ILE A 145 -8.71 3.11 0.44
N PRO A 146 -8.22 4.01 1.31
CA PRO A 146 -7.46 3.63 2.49
C PRO A 146 -8.29 2.81 3.47
N ALA A 147 -7.60 1.98 4.25
CA ALA A 147 -8.20 1.20 5.33
C ALA A 147 -7.21 1.06 6.50
N PRO A 148 -7.68 0.69 7.70
CA PRO A 148 -6.80 0.37 8.82
C PRO A 148 -5.90 -0.85 8.56
N ASP A 149 -4.71 -0.85 9.16
CA ASP A 149 -3.75 -1.96 9.19
C ASP A 149 -2.93 -1.89 10.50
N VAL A 150 -1.70 -2.39 10.52
CA VAL A 150 -0.84 -2.34 11.72
C VAL A 150 -0.62 -0.91 12.19
N ASN A 151 -0.88 -0.66 13.46
CA ASN A 151 -0.79 0.64 14.14
C ASN A 151 -1.65 1.75 13.52
N THR A 152 -2.73 1.39 12.83
CA THR A 152 -3.76 2.35 12.38
C THR A 152 -5.15 1.80 12.68
N SER A 153 -6.08 2.69 12.91
CA SER A 153 -7.46 2.39 13.34
C SER A 153 -8.46 3.31 12.64
N SER A 154 -9.69 3.30 13.06
CA SER A 154 -10.70 4.26 12.63
C SER A 154 -10.31 5.72 12.93
N GLN A 155 -9.48 5.95 13.96
CA GLN A 155 -9.01 7.28 14.31
C GLN A 155 -8.10 7.86 13.22
N GLU A 156 -7.13 7.07 12.72
CA GLU A 156 -6.26 7.47 11.63
C GLU A 156 -7.06 7.68 10.33
N MET A 157 -8.07 6.85 10.08
CA MET A 157 -8.96 7.04 8.92
C MET A 157 -9.75 8.35 9.02
N ALA A 158 -10.22 8.71 10.21
CA ALA A 158 -10.88 10.00 10.44
C ALA A 158 -9.94 11.19 10.17
N TRP A 159 -8.68 11.11 10.63
CA TRP A 159 -7.69 12.16 10.35
C TRP A 159 -7.31 12.25 8.86
N ILE A 160 -7.33 11.13 8.13
CA ILE A 160 -7.14 11.14 6.68
C ILE A 160 -8.29 11.88 5.99
N MET A 161 -9.54 11.60 6.38
CA MET A 161 -10.71 12.29 5.84
C MET A 161 -10.75 13.79 6.19
N ASP A 162 -10.31 14.16 7.38
CA ASP A 162 -10.24 15.56 7.81
C ASP A 162 -9.15 16.35 7.05
N ALA A 163 -8.15 15.67 6.54
CA ALA A 163 -7.05 16.27 5.77
C ALA A 163 -7.27 16.26 4.25
N TRP A 164 -8.28 15.54 3.77
CA TRP A 164 -8.62 15.36 2.36
C TRP A 164 -9.62 16.44 1.91
#